data_0979b361639137887eb92a3370bfc3de
#
_entry.id   0979b361639137887eb92a3370bfc3de
#
_cell.length_a   1.000
_cell.length_b   1.000
_cell.length_c   1.000
_cell.angle_alpha   90.00
_cell.angle_beta   90.00
_cell.angle_gamma   90.00
#
_symmetry.space_group_name_H-M   'P 1'
#
loop_
_entity.id
_entity.type
_entity.pdbx_description
1 polymer ?
#
loop_
_entity_poly.entity_id
_entity_poly.type
_entity_poly.pdbx_seq_one_letter_code
_entity_poly.pdbx_strand_id
1 'polypeptide(L)'
;MNAFSLAPFGDRKPFARIGLFFLFLQGAVWFAGTGARDLHWICAPFWLAAALPLAKMRSANAFPAWGSVDYHSNLRVTAAIALLFGTAWAMALSCLYYSFSFGAYDLGIYSSIAFNTAHGRPFFSSVQQMNHLGEHFSPIMVLFAPLFRLSPSPGWLLLAGLAAYVSVPLVVQRLLRLHHIDARFGPWLAVLWFLNVPMASAVKYLFHPSTLAAPLVLLAWDAAARKRWKSLAAWLAFLLLFKESLALAGAGIGLWLLAKRETRRAGIVVFGAALLSGALLTGWAIPAMRGGEWAHIGRIDPLADLPSKFHYLLILLLPMGVLHFQARALLPALPLVLLNVSTGFAAQYGMEHHYDDVIVPLLFAGAIGAIASGGKPICAGWRVPVAAIFAAVCVLVPLGPSPLRVARKHIPDETQREIRRGLDRLQADARARDGTWFLETHLDPFVQRTDKTTLDRLDASRPPENAWAVLAPNVPAWPDASFEAALARVANSPAWGREYGFPGLWIFRSNPADNE
;
A
#
# COMPACT_ATOMS: atom_id res chain seq x y z
N MET A 1 22.00 -34.16 -20.53
CA MET A 1 22.57 -32.90 -21.02
C MET A 1 21.99 -32.64 -22.40
N ASN A 2 20.88 -31.92 -22.47
CA ASN A 2 20.34 -31.47 -23.74
C ASN A 2 20.32 -29.94 -23.71
N ALA A 3 21.08 -29.38 -24.65
CA ALA A 3 21.31 -27.97 -24.85
C ALA A 3 19.99 -27.21 -25.00
N PHE A 4 19.89 -26.04 -24.35
CA PHE A 4 18.90 -25.02 -24.63
C PHE A 4 19.05 -24.57 -26.09
N SER A 5 18.26 -25.14 -26.98
CA SER A 5 18.08 -24.62 -28.32
C SER A 5 17.26 -23.34 -28.23
N LEU A 6 17.95 -22.20 -28.29
CA LEU A 6 17.34 -20.93 -28.62
C LEU A 6 16.89 -20.99 -30.06
N ALA A 7 15.65 -21.42 -30.32
CA ALA A 7 15.06 -21.34 -31.66
C ALA A 7 15.12 -19.87 -32.14
N PRO A 8 15.49 -19.62 -33.39
CA PRO A 8 15.69 -18.27 -33.88
C PRO A 8 14.37 -17.50 -33.86
N PHE A 9 14.39 -16.30 -33.34
CA PHE A 9 13.31 -15.32 -33.34
C PHE A 9 13.02 -14.89 -34.80
N GLY A 10 12.30 -15.74 -35.55
CA GLY A 10 11.80 -15.41 -36.89
C GLY A 10 10.77 -14.29 -36.81
N ASP A 11 10.97 -13.21 -37.52
CA ASP A 11 10.06 -12.09 -37.92
C ASP A 11 9.07 -11.49 -36.88
N ARG A 12 9.24 -11.75 -35.60
CA ARG A 12 8.44 -11.20 -34.49
C ARG A 12 8.98 -9.85 -33.98
N LYS A 13 9.84 -9.25 -34.74
CA LYS A 13 10.83 -8.24 -34.32
C LYS A 13 10.32 -6.80 -34.12
N PRO A 14 9.24 -6.28 -34.75
CA PRO A 14 8.95 -4.86 -34.52
C PRO A 14 8.33 -4.57 -33.17
N PHE A 15 7.40 -5.39 -32.66
CA PHE A 15 6.65 -5.10 -31.44
C PHE A 15 7.43 -5.36 -30.15
N ALA A 16 8.18 -6.46 -30.09
CA ALA A 16 9.08 -6.71 -28.96
C ALA A 16 10.20 -5.65 -28.92
N ARG A 17 10.67 -5.17 -30.09
CA ARG A 17 11.65 -4.08 -30.18
C ARG A 17 11.06 -2.74 -29.78
N ILE A 18 9.82 -2.45 -30.14
CA ILE A 18 9.12 -1.23 -29.71
C ILE A 18 8.87 -1.26 -28.21
N GLY A 19 8.38 -2.37 -27.65
CA GLY A 19 8.20 -2.53 -26.21
C GLY A 19 9.52 -2.43 -25.42
N LEU A 20 10.59 -3.10 -25.92
CA LEU A 20 11.94 -3.01 -25.35
C LEU A 20 12.54 -1.61 -25.51
N PHE A 21 12.32 -0.94 -26.65
CA PHE A 21 12.77 0.43 -26.87
C PHE A 21 12.09 1.40 -25.89
N PHE A 22 10.78 1.24 -25.67
CA PHE A 22 10.04 2.04 -24.71
C PHE A 22 10.49 1.75 -23.27
N LEU A 23 10.70 0.50 -22.89
CA LEU A 23 11.28 0.13 -21.59
C LEU A 23 12.69 0.67 -21.41
N PHE A 24 13.51 0.65 -22.48
CA PHE A 24 14.87 1.18 -22.46
C PHE A 24 14.89 2.71 -22.39
N LEU A 25 14.08 3.40 -23.20
CA LEU A 25 13.96 4.86 -23.18
C LEU A 25 13.46 5.34 -21.82
N GLN A 26 12.56 4.60 -21.23
CA GLN A 26 12.01 4.86 -19.92
C GLN A 26 13.01 4.55 -18.79
N GLY A 27 13.78 3.48 -18.92
CA GLY A 27 14.92 3.20 -18.05
C GLY A 27 15.96 4.32 -18.13
N ALA A 28 16.24 4.85 -19.32
CA ALA A 28 17.17 5.95 -19.54
C ALA A 28 16.67 7.28 -18.94
N VAL A 29 15.41 7.62 -19.13
CA VAL A 29 14.76 8.80 -18.48
C VAL A 29 14.73 8.61 -16.95
N TRP A 30 14.55 7.41 -16.51
CA TRP A 30 14.57 7.01 -15.11
C TRP A 30 15.97 7.14 -14.48
N PHE A 31 17.01 6.70 -15.19
CA PHE A 31 18.41 6.79 -14.78
C PHE A 31 18.92 8.24 -14.77
N ALA A 32 18.47 9.05 -15.71
CA ALA A 32 18.85 10.45 -15.79
C ALA A 32 18.42 11.29 -14.59
N GLY A 33 17.38 10.87 -13.83
CA GLY A 33 17.06 11.26 -12.44
C GLY A 33 17.05 12.75 -12.08
N THR A 34 17.25 13.59 -13.06
CA THR A 34 17.43 15.01 -12.88
C THR A 34 16.12 15.72 -13.20
N GLY A 35 15.60 16.45 -12.23
CA GLY A 35 14.79 17.68 -12.35
C GLY A 35 13.63 17.78 -13.37
N ALA A 36 13.35 16.71 -14.08
CA ALA A 36 12.52 16.69 -15.27
C ALA A 36 11.00 16.71 -15.01
N ARG A 37 10.55 17.40 -13.94
CA ARG A 37 9.10 17.61 -13.77
C ARG A 37 8.47 18.25 -15.00
N ASP A 38 9.21 19.11 -15.70
CA ASP A 38 8.72 19.86 -16.87
C ASP A 38 8.78 19.06 -18.18
N LEU A 39 9.60 18.00 -18.26
CA LEU A 39 9.70 17.17 -19.48
C LEU A 39 8.44 16.29 -19.73
N HIS A 40 7.60 16.13 -18.73
CA HIS A 40 6.42 15.27 -18.78
C HIS A 40 5.35 15.79 -19.73
N TRP A 41 5.10 17.08 -19.67
CA TRP A 41 4.12 17.72 -20.55
C TRP A 41 4.58 17.72 -22.00
N ILE A 42 5.90 17.72 -22.22
CA ILE A 42 6.49 17.60 -23.57
C ILE A 42 6.43 16.17 -24.08
N CYS A 43 6.58 15.16 -23.23
CA CYS A 43 6.55 13.76 -23.63
C CYS A 43 5.12 13.20 -23.79
N ALA A 44 4.13 13.72 -23.06
CA ALA A 44 2.74 13.25 -23.14
C ALA A 44 2.15 13.28 -24.56
N PRO A 45 2.34 14.33 -25.40
CA PRO A 45 1.89 14.33 -26.80
C PRO A 45 2.59 13.28 -27.67
N PHE A 46 3.88 13.03 -27.46
CA PHE A 46 4.63 12.01 -28.18
C PHE A 46 4.15 10.60 -27.86
N TRP A 47 3.78 10.37 -26.60
CA TRP A 47 3.23 9.10 -26.15
C TRP A 47 1.81 8.87 -26.67
N LEU A 48 0.97 9.90 -26.67
CA LEU A 48 -0.34 9.88 -27.32
C LEU A 48 -0.19 9.63 -28.83
N ALA A 49 0.76 10.28 -29.48
CA ALA A 49 1.04 10.07 -30.89
C ALA A 49 1.58 8.66 -31.20
N ALA A 50 2.34 8.05 -30.31
CA ALA A 50 2.78 6.65 -30.42
C ALA A 50 1.66 5.64 -30.10
N ALA A 51 0.74 5.96 -29.20
CA ALA A 51 -0.41 5.12 -28.88
C ALA A 51 -1.49 5.13 -29.98
N LEU A 52 -1.66 6.26 -30.70
CA LEU A 52 -2.65 6.40 -31.78
C LEU A 52 -2.46 5.42 -32.95
N PRO A 53 -1.24 5.18 -33.51
CA PRO A 53 -1.01 4.16 -34.53
C PRO A 53 -1.29 2.75 -34.01
N LEU A 54 -0.93 2.46 -32.74
CA LEU A 54 -1.21 1.18 -32.11
C LEU A 54 -2.73 0.98 -31.91
N ALA A 55 -3.47 2.05 -31.62
CA ALA A 55 -4.93 2.04 -31.52
C ALA A 55 -5.62 1.86 -32.88
N LYS A 56 -5.00 2.31 -33.98
CA LYS A 56 -5.50 2.15 -35.37
C LYS A 56 -5.21 0.80 -36.00
N MET A 57 -4.34 -0.03 -35.42
CA MET A 57 -4.08 -1.39 -35.92
C MET A 57 -5.29 -2.29 -35.64
N ARG A 58 -6.29 -2.15 -36.53
CA ARG A 58 -7.62 -2.78 -36.45
C ARG A 58 -7.65 -4.24 -36.85
N SER A 59 -6.59 -4.82 -37.38
CA SER A 59 -6.63 -6.19 -37.85
C SER A 59 -6.30 -7.18 -36.75
N ALA A 60 -7.26 -8.04 -36.43
CA ALA A 60 -7.10 -9.21 -35.56
C ALA A 60 -5.94 -10.12 -35.97
N ASN A 61 -5.45 -9.97 -37.20
CA ASN A 61 -4.36 -10.74 -37.82
C ASN A 61 -2.97 -10.14 -37.61
N ALA A 62 -2.86 -8.95 -37.02
CA ALA A 62 -1.57 -8.28 -36.78
C ALA A 62 -0.79 -8.84 -35.59
N PHE A 63 -1.47 -9.53 -34.65
CA PHE A 63 -0.79 -10.34 -33.68
C PHE A 63 -0.66 -11.76 -34.23
N PRO A 64 0.56 -12.24 -34.48
CA PRO A 64 0.76 -13.61 -34.88
C PRO A 64 0.04 -14.49 -33.89
N ALA A 65 -0.66 -15.52 -34.38
CA ALA A 65 -1.17 -16.59 -33.53
C ALA A 65 0.02 -17.13 -32.73
N TRP A 66 0.20 -16.61 -31.56
CA TRP A 66 1.17 -17.16 -30.62
C TRP A 66 0.65 -18.56 -30.38
N GLY A 67 1.34 -19.53 -30.94
CA GLY A 67 1.01 -20.91 -30.73
C GLY A 67 0.76 -21.12 -29.23
N SER A 68 -0.03 -22.08 -28.86
CA SER A 68 -0.50 -22.38 -27.52
C SER A 68 0.62 -22.27 -26.47
N VAL A 69 0.93 -21.04 -26.06
CA VAL A 69 1.90 -20.81 -25.00
C VAL A 69 1.20 -21.22 -23.72
N ASP A 70 1.69 -22.32 -23.19
CA ASP A 70 1.13 -22.98 -22.02
C ASP A 70 0.92 -21.97 -20.88
N TYR A 71 -0.17 -22.16 -20.12
CA TYR A 71 -0.47 -21.40 -18.90
C TYR A 71 0.75 -21.33 -17.96
N HIS A 72 1.49 -22.43 -17.83
CA HIS A 72 2.66 -22.50 -16.95
C HIS A 72 3.80 -21.60 -17.41
N SER A 73 3.99 -21.42 -18.71
CA SER A 73 4.98 -20.49 -19.26
C SER A 73 4.60 -19.03 -18.94
N ASN A 74 3.34 -18.66 -19.09
CA ASN A 74 2.87 -17.31 -18.73
C ASN A 74 2.92 -17.07 -17.21
N LEU A 75 2.61 -18.08 -16.40
CA LEU A 75 2.75 -18.01 -14.95
C LEU A 75 4.22 -17.78 -14.54
N ARG A 76 5.17 -18.46 -15.18
CA ARG A 76 6.62 -18.27 -14.93
C ARG A 76 7.05 -16.84 -15.27
N VAL A 77 6.59 -16.30 -16.41
CA VAL A 77 6.90 -14.91 -16.79
C VAL A 77 6.27 -13.92 -15.81
N THR A 78 5.01 -14.13 -15.44
CA THR A 78 4.33 -13.31 -14.42
C THR A 78 5.08 -13.35 -13.08
N ALA A 79 5.52 -14.54 -12.65
CA ALA A 79 6.30 -14.71 -11.43
C ALA A 79 7.68 -14.04 -11.50
N ALA A 80 8.35 -14.10 -12.66
CA ALA A 80 9.63 -13.42 -12.87
C ALA A 80 9.46 -11.89 -12.78
N ILE A 81 8.41 -11.33 -13.39
CA ILE A 81 8.07 -9.90 -13.26
C ILE A 81 7.79 -9.56 -11.80
N ALA A 82 6.98 -10.37 -11.13
CA ALA A 82 6.64 -10.17 -9.72
C ALA A 82 7.89 -10.22 -8.80
N LEU A 83 8.81 -11.14 -9.05
CA LEU A 83 10.08 -11.23 -8.32
C LEU A 83 10.97 -10.01 -8.58
N LEU A 84 11.10 -9.57 -9.83
CA LEU A 84 11.90 -8.41 -10.20
C LEU A 84 11.41 -7.14 -9.49
N PHE A 85 10.11 -6.83 -9.61
CA PHE A 85 9.53 -5.66 -8.93
C PHE A 85 9.52 -5.82 -7.40
N GLY A 86 9.26 -7.04 -6.92
CA GLY A 86 9.32 -7.35 -5.48
C GLY A 86 10.70 -7.09 -4.90
N THR A 87 11.76 -7.53 -5.58
CA THR A 87 13.16 -7.28 -5.17
C THR A 87 13.49 -5.79 -5.19
N ALA A 88 13.07 -5.07 -6.24
CA ALA A 88 13.29 -3.63 -6.34
C ALA A 88 12.58 -2.87 -5.21
N TRP A 89 11.33 -3.24 -4.88
CA TRP A 89 10.61 -2.66 -3.75
C TRP A 89 11.18 -3.08 -2.40
N ALA A 90 11.64 -4.33 -2.23
CA ALA A 90 12.33 -4.76 -1.00
C ALA A 90 13.56 -3.89 -0.72
N MET A 91 14.36 -3.59 -1.75
CA MET A 91 15.49 -2.68 -1.65
C MET A 91 15.04 -1.26 -1.29
N ALA A 92 14.01 -0.72 -1.95
CA ALA A 92 13.48 0.60 -1.68
C ALA A 92 12.95 0.74 -0.24
N LEU A 93 12.18 -0.24 0.22
CA LEU A 93 11.64 -0.28 1.58
C LEU A 93 12.76 -0.41 2.63
N SER A 94 13.80 -1.19 2.34
CA SER A 94 14.98 -1.27 3.20
C SER A 94 15.68 0.09 3.30
N CYS A 95 15.89 0.78 2.19
CA CYS A 95 16.48 2.12 2.20
C CYS A 95 15.62 3.10 3.01
N LEU A 96 14.31 3.13 2.79
CA LEU A 96 13.38 3.95 3.56
C LEU A 96 13.42 3.62 5.07
N TYR A 97 13.47 2.33 5.40
CA TYR A 97 13.55 1.89 6.79
C TYR A 97 14.83 2.37 7.46
N TYR A 98 15.98 2.08 6.87
CA TYR A 98 17.27 2.44 7.47
C TYR A 98 17.62 3.93 7.38
N SER A 99 16.91 4.71 6.55
CA SER A 99 17.04 6.18 6.50
C SER A 99 16.09 6.91 7.46
N PHE A 100 15.37 6.20 8.34
CA PHE A 100 14.37 6.78 9.24
C PHE A 100 13.26 7.57 8.52
N SER A 101 12.96 7.18 7.28
CA SER A 101 11.91 7.84 6.49
C SER A 101 10.49 7.42 6.87
N PHE A 102 10.34 6.54 7.88
CA PHE A 102 9.09 6.05 8.42
C PHE A 102 8.85 6.60 9.81
N GLY A 103 7.64 7.05 10.09
CA GLY A 103 7.31 7.64 11.37
C GLY A 103 6.51 6.70 12.28
N ALA A 104 6.15 7.24 13.44
CA ALA A 104 5.29 6.59 14.42
C ALA A 104 3.92 6.24 13.84
N TYR A 105 3.39 7.10 12.97
CA TYR A 105 2.12 6.85 12.31
C TYR A 105 2.24 5.68 11.33
N ASP A 106 1.22 4.84 11.29
CA ASP A 106 1.14 3.55 10.60
C ASP A 106 2.22 2.54 11.03
N LEU A 107 3.46 2.59 10.56
CA LEU A 107 4.44 1.57 10.90
C LEU A 107 4.72 1.49 12.40
N GLY A 108 4.87 2.62 13.09
CA GLY A 108 5.05 2.67 14.55
C GLY A 108 3.81 2.17 15.28
N ILE A 109 2.61 2.62 14.86
CA ILE A 109 1.34 2.14 15.41
C ILE A 109 1.25 0.61 15.31
N TYR A 110 1.35 0.05 14.10
CA TYR A 110 1.15 -1.39 13.89
C TYR A 110 2.27 -2.25 14.47
N SER A 111 3.52 -1.76 14.47
CA SER A 111 4.61 -2.47 15.13
C SER A 111 4.42 -2.48 16.65
N SER A 112 3.99 -1.37 17.25
CA SER A 112 3.69 -1.32 18.68
C SER A 112 2.52 -2.22 19.08
N ILE A 113 1.49 -2.30 18.25
CA ILE A 113 0.35 -3.22 18.46
C ILE A 113 0.84 -4.68 18.46
N ALA A 114 1.61 -5.08 17.46
CA ALA A 114 2.13 -6.44 17.35
C ALA A 114 3.05 -6.78 18.53
N PHE A 115 3.94 -5.86 18.90
CA PHE A 115 4.85 -6.00 20.03
C PHE A 115 4.08 -6.10 21.36
N ASN A 116 3.19 -5.17 21.66
CA ASN A 116 2.42 -5.16 22.89
C ASN A 116 1.51 -6.40 23.00
N THR A 117 0.90 -6.81 21.88
CA THR A 117 0.10 -8.06 21.86
C THR A 117 0.95 -9.27 22.21
N ALA A 118 2.18 -9.35 21.70
CA ALA A 118 3.15 -10.41 22.04
C ALA A 118 3.56 -10.41 23.50
N HIS A 119 3.42 -9.27 24.20
CA HIS A 119 3.81 -9.08 25.60
C HIS A 119 2.61 -8.91 26.56
N GLY A 120 1.43 -9.44 26.20
CA GLY A 120 0.28 -9.51 27.10
C GLY A 120 -0.59 -8.24 27.17
N ARG A 121 -0.37 -7.26 26.28
CA ARG A 121 -1.21 -6.06 26.15
C ARG A 121 -1.91 -6.08 24.77
N PRO A 122 -2.96 -6.90 24.58
CA PRO A 122 -3.54 -7.14 23.28
C PRO A 122 -4.07 -5.86 22.63
N PHE A 123 -3.68 -5.63 21.38
CA PHE A 123 -4.05 -4.51 20.53
C PHE A 123 -3.72 -3.12 21.09
N PHE A 124 -2.93 -3.02 22.15
CA PHE A 124 -2.52 -1.71 22.67
C PHE A 124 -1.49 -1.06 21.76
N SER A 125 -1.75 0.18 21.36
CA SER A 125 -0.80 1.02 20.62
C SER A 125 -0.08 1.98 21.57
N SER A 126 1.23 1.83 21.68
CA SER A 126 2.06 2.76 22.46
C SER A 126 2.11 4.16 21.85
N VAL A 127 1.91 4.30 20.51
CA VAL A 127 1.81 5.58 19.82
C VAL A 127 0.49 6.28 20.15
N GLN A 128 -0.63 5.55 20.08
CA GLN A 128 -1.97 6.10 20.30
C GLN A 128 -2.36 6.15 21.79
N GLN A 129 -1.63 5.41 22.66
CA GLN A 129 -1.93 5.23 24.08
C GLN A 129 -3.34 4.69 24.33
N MET A 130 -3.80 3.80 23.47
CA MET A 130 -5.14 3.19 23.56
C MET A 130 -5.17 1.81 22.89
N ASN A 131 -6.26 1.08 23.12
CA ASN A 131 -6.54 -0.11 22.33
C ASN A 131 -6.91 0.30 20.90
N HIS A 132 -6.11 -0.12 19.92
CA HIS A 132 -6.27 0.25 18.52
C HIS A 132 -7.60 -0.20 17.89
N LEU A 133 -8.23 -1.25 18.42
CA LEU A 133 -9.55 -1.67 17.94
C LEU A 133 -10.64 -0.61 18.20
N GLY A 134 -10.37 0.36 19.07
CA GLY A 134 -11.19 1.55 19.26
C GLY A 134 -10.90 2.68 18.25
N GLU A 135 -9.90 2.53 17.39
CA GLU A 135 -9.59 3.45 16.29
C GLU A 135 -9.92 2.82 14.94
N HIS A 136 -9.36 1.64 14.68
CA HIS A 136 -9.62 0.82 13.50
C HIS A 136 -9.81 -0.65 13.89
N PHE A 137 -10.81 -1.30 13.32
CA PHE A 137 -11.09 -2.69 13.57
C PHE A 137 -10.14 -3.58 12.75
N SER A 138 -8.97 -3.90 13.32
CA SER A 138 -7.91 -4.66 12.65
C SER A 138 -7.45 -5.87 13.48
N PRO A 139 -8.35 -6.82 13.85
CA PRO A 139 -7.99 -8.00 14.65
C PRO A 139 -6.91 -8.88 14.02
N ILE A 140 -6.72 -8.81 12.69
CA ILE A 140 -5.70 -9.56 11.96
C ILE A 140 -4.28 -9.33 12.51
N MET A 141 -4.06 -8.20 13.19
CA MET A 141 -2.77 -7.86 13.77
C MET A 141 -2.29 -8.86 14.83
N VAL A 142 -3.18 -9.63 15.43
CA VAL A 142 -2.82 -10.71 16.37
C VAL A 142 -1.89 -11.76 15.72
N LEU A 143 -1.99 -11.96 14.40
CA LEU A 143 -1.14 -12.92 13.68
C LEU A 143 0.34 -12.53 13.66
N PHE A 144 0.65 -11.27 13.89
CA PHE A 144 2.04 -10.79 13.97
C PHE A 144 2.66 -10.96 15.36
N ALA A 145 1.86 -11.15 16.41
CA ALA A 145 2.37 -11.29 17.78
C ALA A 145 3.40 -12.43 17.92
N PRO A 146 3.19 -13.65 17.39
CA PRO A 146 4.20 -14.71 17.44
C PRO A 146 5.52 -14.31 16.75
N LEU A 147 5.47 -13.59 15.62
CA LEU A 147 6.65 -13.13 14.90
C LEU A 147 7.44 -12.09 15.70
N PHE A 148 6.72 -11.15 16.34
CA PHE A 148 7.33 -10.16 17.24
C PHE A 148 7.85 -10.77 18.54
N ARG A 149 7.34 -11.92 18.96
CA ARG A 149 7.90 -12.69 20.08
C ARG A 149 9.23 -13.34 19.71
N LEU A 150 9.38 -13.79 18.47
CA LEU A 150 10.62 -14.37 17.96
C LEU A 150 11.69 -13.30 17.70
N SER A 151 11.29 -12.19 17.09
CA SER A 151 12.17 -11.06 16.79
C SER A 151 11.35 -9.78 16.72
N PRO A 152 11.56 -8.81 17.60
CA PRO A 152 10.79 -7.57 17.68
C PRO A 152 11.22 -6.62 16.55
N SER A 153 10.79 -6.90 15.32
CA SER A 153 11.17 -6.14 14.13
C SER A 153 9.96 -5.74 13.27
N PRO A 154 9.78 -4.45 12.95
CA PRO A 154 8.81 -3.99 11.97
C PRO A 154 9.01 -4.60 10.58
N GLY A 155 10.18 -5.15 10.31
CA GLY A 155 10.49 -5.87 9.05
C GLY A 155 9.48 -6.96 8.71
N TRP A 156 8.85 -7.60 9.71
CA TRP A 156 7.78 -8.58 9.49
C TRP A 156 6.56 -7.97 8.81
N LEU A 157 6.19 -6.75 9.21
CA LEU A 157 5.07 -6.04 8.63
C LEU A 157 5.38 -5.61 7.20
N LEU A 158 6.58 -5.07 6.96
CA LEU A 158 7.04 -4.68 5.63
C LEU A 158 7.09 -5.87 4.69
N LEU A 159 7.60 -7.00 5.15
CA LEU A 159 7.65 -8.25 4.38
C LEU A 159 6.25 -8.75 4.03
N ALA A 160 5.32 -8.74 4.99
CA ALA A 160 3.96 -9.19 4.76
C ALA A 160 3.22 -8.29 3.76
N GLY A 161 3.33 -6.96 3.89
CA GLY A 161 2.75 -6.01 2.94
C GLY A 161 3.31 -6.19 1.53
N LEU A 162 4.64 -6.34 1.40
CA LEU A 162 5.30 -6.60 0.13
C LEU A 162 4.87 -7.95 -0.47
N ALA A 163 4.77 -9.00 0.34
CA ALA A 163 4.31 -10.32 -0.11
C ALA A 163 2.88 -10.27 -0.63
N ALA A 164 1.99 -9.55 0.05
CA ALA A 164 0.62 -9.32 -0.43
C ALA A 164 0.61 -8.59 -1.78
N TYR A 165 1.37 -7.50 -1.92
CA TYR A 165 1.50 -6.74 -3.15
C TYR A 165 2.01 -7.57 -4.33
N VAL A 166 3.07 -8.35 -4.10
CA VAL A 166 3.71 -9.22 -5.12
C VAL A 166 2.82 -10.39 -5.51
N SER A 167 1.96 -10.87 -4.61
CA SER A 167 1.07 -12.00 -4.87
C SER A 167 -0.11 -11.66 -5.80
N VAL A 168 -0.54 -10.39 -5.87
CA VAL A 168 -1.71 -9.99 -6.67
C VAL A 168 -1.60 -10.40 -8.14
N PRO A 169 -0.51 -10.15 -8.89
CA PRO A 169 -0.38 -10.60 -10.27
C PRO A 169 -0.49 -12.12 -10.43
N LEU A 170 -0.02 -12.90 -9.45
CA LEU A 170 -0.13 -14.36 -9.48
C LEU A 170 -1.59 -14.81 -9.29
N VAL A 171 -2.33 -14.13 -8.40
CA VAL A 171 -3.77 -14.34 -8.24
C VAL A 171 -4.50 -13.96 -9.54
N VAL A 172 -4.19 -12.81 -10.13
CA VAL A 172 -4.76 -12.37 -11.43
C VAL A 172 -4.50 -13.41 -12.51
N GLN A 173 -3.27 -13.91 -12.65
CA GLN A 173 -2.92 -14.96 -13.62
C GLN A 173 -3.78 -16.23 -13.42
N ARG A 174 -4.02 -16.62 -12.17
CA ARG A 174 -4.92 -17.72 -11.83
C ARG A 174 -6.37 -17.42 -12.23
N LEU A 175 -6.85 -16.20 -11.97
CA LEU A 175 -8.21 -15.79 -12.31
C LEU A 175 -8.43 -15.80 -13.83
N LEU A 176 -7.46 -15.36 -14.65
CA LEU A 176 -7.55 -15.45 -16.10
C LEU A 176 -7.85 -16.88 -16.54
N ARG A 177 -7.12 -17.87 -15.98
CA ARG A 177 -7.36 -19.29 -16.27
C ARG A 177 -8.77 -19.74 -15.83
N LEU A 178 -9.18 -19.36 -14.61
CA LEU A 178 -10.46 -19.78 -14.03
C LEU A 178 -11.67 -19.19 -14.77
N HIS A 179 -11.49 -18.04 -15.40
CA HIS A 179 -12.52 -17.35 -16.20
C HIS A 179 -12.35 -17.55 -17.71
N HIS A 180 -11.52 -18.53 -18.14
CA HIS A 180 -11.28 -18.88 -19.54
C HIS A 180 -10.79 -17.68 -20.39
N ILE A 181 -10.05 -16.78 -19.77
CA ILE A 181 -9.39 -15.66 -20.44
C ILE A 181 -7.97 -16.08 -20.82
N ASP A 182 -7.49 -15.58 -21.96
CA ASP A 182 -6.17 -15.90 -22.46
C ASP A 182 -5.07 -15.58 -21.41
N ALA A 183 -4.34 -16.62 -21.00
CA ALA A 183 -3.29 -16.52 -20.00
C ALA A 183 -2.12 -15.58 -20.40
N ARG A 184 -1.98 -15.29 -21.70
CA ARG A 184 -0.96 -14.34 -22.23
C ARG A 184 -1.13 -12.92 -21.73
N PHE A 185 -2.31 -12.55 -21.23
CA PHE A 185 -2.55 -11.25 -20.61
C PHE A 185 -1.95 -11.10 -19.22
N GLY A 186 -1.67 -12.20 -18.52
CA GLY A 186 -1.16 -12.16 -17.17
C GLY A 186 0.13 -11.36 -17.00
N PRO A 187 1.20 -11.61 -17.79
CA PRO A 187 2.41 -10.79 -17.73
C PRO A 187 2.16 -9.29 -17.93
N TRP A 188 1.27 -8.92 -18.87
CA TRP A 188 0.91 -7.52 -19.13
C TRP A 188 0.11 -6.89 -17.98
N LEU A 189 -0.81 -7.65 -17.39
CA LEU A 189 -1.54 -7.23 -16.20
C LEU A 189 -0.62 -7.11 -14.99
N ALA A 190 0.41 -7.96 -14.89
CA ALA A 190 1.45 -7.82 -13.88
C ALA A 190 2.25 -6.51 -14.06
N VAL A 191 2.66 -6.19 -15.29
CA VAL A 191 3.29 -4.90 -15.59
C VAL A 191 2.36 -3.74 -15.23
N LEU A 192 1.08 -3.80 -15.63
CA LEU A 192 0.08 -2.79 -15.29
C LEU A 192 -0.06 -2.63 -13.78
N TRP A 193 -0.06 -3.73 -13.03
CA TRP A 193 -0.13 -3.72 -11.57
C TRP A 193 1.05 -3.01 -10.93
N PHE A 194 2.27 -3.41 -11.30
CA PHE A 194 3.49 -2.86 -10.69
C PHE A 194 3.77 -1.41 -11.09
N LEU A 195 3.23 -0.97 -12.20
CA LEU A 195 3.36 0.40 -12.71
C LEU A 195 2.13 1.27 -12.41
N ASN A 196 1.14 0.75 -11.70
CA ASN A 196 0.00 1.54 -11.24
C ASN A 196 0.43 2.53 -10.16
N VAL A 197 0.19 3.84 -10.35
CA VAL A 197 0.62 4.90 -9.40
C VAL A 197 0.05 4.69 -8.02
N PRO A 198 -1.28 4.55 -7.84
CA PRO A 198 -1.87 4.32 -6.54
C PRO A 198 -1.23 3.14 -5.80
N MET A 199 -0.97 2.03 -6.52
CA MET A 199 -0.35 0.85 -5.90
C MET A 199 1.12 1.03 -5.55
N ALA A 200 1.88 1.71 -6.41
CA ALA A 200 3.27 2.05 -6.13
C ALA A 200 3.36 2.99 -4.91
N SER A 201 2.42 3.92 -4.77
CA SER A 201 2.32 4.81 -3.61
C SER A 201 1.93 4.05 -2.35
N ALA A 202 0.95 3.15 -2.43
CA ALA A 202 0.55 2.32 -1.29
C ALA A 202 1.72 1.46 -0.76
N VAL A 203 2.52 0.86 -1.66
CA VAL A 203 3.71 0.09 -1.26
C VAL A 203 4.80 0.98 -0.65
N LYS A 204 5.04 2.17 -1.23
CA LYS A 204 6.00 3.14 -0.66
C LYS A 204 5.55 3.62 0.71
N TYR A 205 4.24 3.81 0.92
CA TYR A 205 3.68 4.31 2.19
C TYR A 205 3.84 3.31 3.32
N LEU A 206 4.04 2.03 3.00
CA LEU A 206 4.38 0.93 3.87
C LEU A 206 3.23 -0.01 4.21
N PHE A 207 3.29 -0.45 5.50
CA PHE A 207 2.37 -1.44 6.00
C PHE A 207 1.08 -0.77 6.50
N HIS A 208 -0.02 -1.26 5.96
CA HIS A 208 -1.35 -1.08 6.52
C HIS A 208 -2.08 -2.43 6.48
N PRO A 209 -2.91 -2.81 7.46
CA PRO A 209 -3.62 -4.09 7.44
C PRO A 209 -4.45 -4.30 6.16
N SER A 210 -5.07 -3.25 5.60
CA SER A 210 -5.83 -3.33 4.35
C SER A 210 -4.99 -3.75 3.15
N THR A 211 -3.69 -3.44 3.12
CA THR A 211 -2.80 -3.86 2.04
C THR A 211 -2.70 -5.39 1.93
N LEU A 212 -2.79 -6.09 3.07
CA LEU A 212 -2.83 -7.56 3.08
C LEU A 212 -4.09 -8.13 2.44
N ALA A 213 -5.16 -7.35 2.39
CA ALA A 213 -6.43 -7.75 1.80
C ALA A 213 -6.43 -7.68 0.25
N ALA A 214 -5.45 -7.02 -0.38
CA ALA A 214 -5.39 -6.83 -1.82
C ALA A 214 -5.54 -8.13 -2.65
N PRO A 215 -4.82 -9.22 -2.40
CA PRO A 215 -5.05 -10.49 -3.10
C PRO A 215 -6.37 -11.16 -2.69
N LEU A 216 -6.85 -10.93 -1.48
CA LEU A 216 -8.02 -11.61 -0.90
C LEU A 216 -9.34 -11.09 -1.46
N VAL A 217 -9.43 -9.79 -1.75
CA VAL A 217 -10.63 -9.23 -2.40
C VAL A 217 -10.83 -9.77 -3.80
N LEU A 218 -9.74 -10.12 -4.51
CA LEU A 218 -9.81 -10.83 -5.79
C LEU A 218 -10.39 -12.25 -5.63
N LEU A 219 -10.01 -12.96 -4.56
CA LEU A 219 -10.54 -14.29 -4.25
C LEU A 219 -12.00 -14.24 -3.82
N ALA A 220 -12.39 -13.20 -3.08
CA ALA A 220 -13.79 -12.95 -2.73
C ALA A 220 -14.63 -12.68 -3.99
N TRP A 221 -14.14 -11.83 -4.88
CA TRP A 221 -14.79 -11.57 -6.15
C TRP A 221 -14.90 -12.82 -7.03
N ASP A 222 -13.83 -13.66 -7.13
CA ASP A 222 -13.88 -14.93 -7.85
C ASP A 222 -14.95 -15.86 -7.29
N ALA A 223 -15.04 -15.96 -5.95
CA ALA A 223 -16.06 -16.75 -5.30
C ALA A 223 -17.47 -16.27 -5.68
N ALA A 224 -17.71 -14.95 -5.73
CA ALA A 224 -18.94 -14.35 -6.17
C ALA A 224 -19.21 -14.64 -7.65
N ALA A 225 -18.23 -14.45 -8.52
CA ALA A 225 -18.34 -14.67 -9.97
C ALA A 225 -18.69 -16.12 -10.31
N ARG A 226 -18.17 -17.07 -9.55
CA ARG A 226 -18.39 -18.51 -9.70
C ARG A 226 -19.53 -19.05 -8.84
N LYS A 227 -20.32 -18.16 -8.21
CA LYS A 227 -21.48 -18.52 -7.37
C LYS A 227 -21.13 -19.45 -6.20
N ARG A 228 -19.91 -19.36 -5.66
CA ARG A 228 -19.44 -20.13 -4.51
C ARG A 228 -19.79 -19.41 -3.20
N TRP A 229 -21.07 -19.42 -2.85
CA TRP A 229 -21.64 -18.56 -1.80
C TRP A 229 -21.00 -18.78 -0.42
N LYS A 230 -20.72 -20.03 -0.04
CA LYS A 230 -20.04 -20.34 1.24
C LYS A 230 -18.62 -19.74 1.27
N SER A 231 -17.88 -19.90 0.17
CA SER A 231 -16.53 -19.32 0.06
C SER A 231 -16.58 -17.80 0.05
N LEU A 232 -17.57 -17.19 -0.63
CA LEU A 232 -17.76 -15.75 -0.62
C LEU A 232 -18.02 -15.25 0.81
N ALA A 233 -18.95 -15.87 1.54
CA ALA A 233 -19.25 -15.49 2.92
C ALA A 233 -18.01 -15.60 3.82
N ALA A 234 -17.23 -16.69 3.69
CA ALA A 234 -15.99 -16.87 4.43
C ALA A 234 -14.95 -15.77 4.11
N TRP A 235 -14.76 -15.46 2.81
CA TRP A 235 -13.85 -14.39 2.41
C TRP A 235 -14.29 -13.01 2.92
N LEU A 236 -15.58 -12.69 2.82
CA LEU A 236 -16.09 -11.39 3.30
C LEU A 236 -15.95 -11.27 4.81
N ALA A 237 -16.26 -12.32 5.57
CA ALA A 237 -16.04 -12.34 7.01
C ALA A 237 -14.55 -12.19 7.37
N PHE A 238 -13.67 -12.86 6.63
CA PHE A 238 -12.22 -12.76 6.86
C PHE A 238 -11.69 -11.35 6.53
N LEU A 239 -12.18 -10.72 5.46
CA LEU A 239 -11.78 -9.37 5.08
C LEU A 239 -12.11 -8.34 6.16
N LEU A 240 -13.20 -8.49 6.90
CA LEU A 240 -13.54 -7.59 8.00
C LEU A 240 -12.51 -7.57 9.14
N LEU A 241 -11.68 -8.62 9.26
CA LEU A 241 -10.61 -8.67 10.26
C LEU A 241 -9.44 -7.72 9.95
N PHE A 242 -9.35 -7.19 8.73
CA PHE A 242 -8.23 -6.32 8.33
C PHE A 242 -8.55 -4.84 8.58
N LYS A 243 -9.75 -4.40 8.26
CA LYS A 243 -10.22 -3.03 8.49
C LYS A 243 -11.74 -2.95 8.30
N GLU A 244 -12.43 -2.12 9.08
CA GLU A 244 -13.86 -1.86 8.97
C GLU A 244 -14.31 -1.40 7.58
N SER A 245 -13.48 -0.62 6.88
CA SER A 245 -13.78 -0.13 5.52
C SER A 245 -13.88 -1.24 4.48
N LEU A 246 -13.37 -2.45 4.75
CA LEU A 246 -13.50 -3.60 3.85
C LEU A 246 -14.93 -4.15 3.75
N ALA A 247 -15.82 -3.73 4.65
CA ALA A 247 -17.26 -3.88 4.44
C ALA A 247 -17.72 -3.26 3.11
N LEU A 248 -17.13 -2.11 2.72
CA LEU A 248 -17.44 -1.46 1.44
C LEU A 248 -16.93 -2.24 0.23
N ALA A 249 -15.85 -3.01 0.36
CA ALA A 249 -15.43 -3.97 -0.67
C ALA A 249 -16.50 -5.06 -0.87
N GLY A 250 -17.05 -5.58 0.23
CA GLY A 250 -18.20 -6.50 0.19
C GLY A 250 -19.43 -5.88 -0.46
N ALA A 251 -19.75 -4.61 -0.13
CA ALA A 251 -20.83 -3.86 -0.75
C ALA A 251 -20.61 -3.69 -2.26
N GLY A 252 -19.40 -3.40 -2.70
CA GLY A 252 -19.03 -3.30 -4.11
C GLY A 252 -19.23 -4.63 -4.87
N ILE A 253 -18.81 -5.75 -4.29
CA ILE A 253 -19.09 -7.09 -4.85
C ILE A 253 -20.60 -7.33 -4.89
N GLY A 254 -21.35 -6.94 -3.87
CA GLY A 254 -22.82 -7.00 -3.84
C GLY A 254 -23.46 -6.20 -4.96
N LEU A 255 -23.04 -4.96 -5.20
CA LEU A 255 -23.50 -4.11 -6.31
C LEU A 255 -23.22 -4.77 -7.67
N TRP A 256 -22.05 -5.37 -7.84
CA TRP A 256 -21.68 -6.08 -9.07
C TRP A 256 -22.60 -7.30 -9.30
N LEU A 257 -22.94 -8.04 -8.25
CA LEU A 257 -23.92 -9.14 -8.31
C LEU A 257 -25.34 -8.65 -8.63
N LEU A 258 -25.75 -7.49 -8.07
CA LEU A 258 -27.06 -6.86 -8.33
C LEU A 258 -27.26 -6.49 -9.80
N ALA A 259 -26.20 -6.09 -10.49
CA ALA A 259 -26.24 -5.70 -11.89
C ALA A 259 -26.56 -6.87 -12.85
N LYS A 260 -26.57 -8.12 -12.36
CA LYS A 260 -26.88 -9.33 -13.13
C LYS A 260 -28.19 -9.95 -12.65
N ARG A 261 -29.14 -10.18 -13.58
CA ARG A 261 -30.45 -10.78 -13.25
C ARG A 261 -30.32 -12.09 -12.47
N GLU A 262 -29.38 -12.94 -12.88
CA GLU A 262 -29.16 -14.29 -12.34
C GLU A 262 -28.63 -14.30 -10.89
N THR A 263 -27.95 -13.24 -10.45
CA THR A 263 -27.34 -13.15 -9.12
C THR A 263 -27.93 -12.04 -8.27
N ARG A 264 -29.01 -11.38 -8.74
CA ARG A 264 -29.60 -10.22 -8.06
C ARG A 264 -29.99 -10.49 -6.61
N ARG A 265 -30.62 -11.64 -6.32
CA ARG A 265 -31.01 -11.99 -4.94
C ARG A 265 -29.77 -12.12 -4.04
N ALA A 266 -28.75 -12.83 -4.51
CA ALA A 266 -27.48 -12.92 -3.77
C ALA A 266 -26.83 -11.54 -3.61
N GLY A 267 -26.90 -10.68 -4.63
CA GLY A 267 -26.42 -9.31 -4.56
C GLY A 267 -27.11 -8.49 -3.48
N ILE A 268 -28.44 -8.60 -3.32
CA ILE A 268 -29.18 -7.93 -2.24
C ILE A 268 -28.66 -8.39 -0.86
N VAL A 269 -28.51 -9.70 -0.68
CA VAL A 269 -28.03 -10.27 0.59
C VAL A 269 -26.61 -9.82 0.89
N VAL A 270 -25.69 -9.93 -0.09
CA VAL A 270 -24.27 -9.54 0.09
C VAL A 270 -24.14 -8.05 0.36
N PHE A 271 -24.85 -7.21 -0.40
CA PHE A 271 -24.84 -5.75 -0.24
C PHE A 271 -25.38 -5.34 1.14
N GLY A 272 -26.57 -5.87 1.51
CA GLY A 272 -27.18 -5.58 2.80
C GLY A 272 -26.33 -6.06 3.98
N ALA A 273 -25.81 -7.29 3.91
CA ALA A 273 -24.93 -7.84 4.95
C ALA A 273 -23.63 -7.03 5.11
N ALA A 274 -23.05 -6.58 4.00
CA ALA A 274 -21.84 -5.77 4.02
C ALA A 274 -22.10 -4.39 4.67
N LEU A 275 -23.17 -3.71 4.28
CA LEU A 275 -23.55 -2.42 4.89
C LEU A 275 -23.89 -2.57 6.38
N LEU A 276 -24.64 -3.62 6.75
CA LEU A 276 -24.95 -3.91 8.15
C LEU A 276 -23.66 -4.17 8.96
N SER A 277 -22.75 -4.97 8.42
CA SER A 277 -21.46 -5.23 9.09
C SER A 277 -20.65 -3.95 9.27
N GLY A 278 -20.57 -3.10 8.24
CA GLY A 278 -19.92 -1.80 8.35
C GLY A 278 -20.56 -0.91 9.41
N ALA A 279 -21.89 -0.81 9.40
CA ALA A 279 -22.64 -0.02 10.38
C ALA A 279 -22.45 -0.55 11.82
N LEU A 280 -22.47 -1.87 12.02
CA LEU A 280 -22.22 -2.47 13.33
C LEU A 280 -20.78 -2.22 13.82
N LEU A 281 -19.79 -2.32 12.93
CA LEU A 281 -18.40 -2.05 13.31
C LEU A 281 -18.19 -0.57 13.66
N THR A 282 -18.63 0.35 12.81
CA THR A 282 -18.38 1.79 12.99
C THR A 282 -19.33 2.47 13.98
N GLY A 283 -20.57 1.99 14.09
CA GLY A 283 -21.59 2.58 14.97
C GLY A 283 -21.63 1.95 16.37
N TRP A 284 -21.07 0.76 16.56
CA TRP A 284 -21.12 0.08 17.84
C TRP A 284 -19.79 -0.49 18.31
N ALA A 285 -19.14 -1.37 17.53
CA ALA A 285 -17.98 -2.12 18.03
C ALA A 285 -16.78 -1.21 18.30
N ILE A 286 -16.42 -0.34 17.36
CA ILE A 286 -15.31 0.62 17.53
C ILE A 286 -15.61 1.62 18.65
N PRO A 287 -16.79 2.30 18.71
CA PRO A 287 -17.17 3.17 19.83
C PRO A 287 -17.13 2.48 21.19
N ALA A 288 -17.62 1.24 21.28
CA ALA A 288 -17.60 0.46 22.52
C ALA A 288 -16.16 0.18 23.01
N MET A 289 -15.22 -0.10 22.08
CA MET A 289 -13.81 -0.32 22.41
C MET A 289 -13.06 0.97 22.72
N ARG A 290 -13.50 2.09 22.12
CA ARG A 290 -12.92 3.42 22.34
C ARG A 290 -13.40 4.08 23.65
N GLY A 291 -14.58 3.72 24.11
CA GLY A 291 -15.26 4.42 25.21
C GLY A 291 -15.86 5.78 24.79
N GLY A 292 -16.17 5.96 23.50
CA GLY A 292 -16.70 7.21 22.95
C GLY A 292 -16.93 7.14 21.46
N GLU A 293 -17.29 8.27 20.84
CA GLU A 293 -17.54 8.34 19.39
C GLU A 293 -16.28 8.01 18.55
N TRP A 294 -16.51 7.43 17.39
CA TRP A 294 -15.42 7.16 16.45
C TRP A 294 -14.91 8.44 15.79
N ALA A 295 -13.60 8.68 15.89
CA ALA A 295 -12.97 9.94 15.47
C ALA A 295 -13.08 10.27 13.97
N HIS A 296 -13.43 9.29 13.13
CA HIS A 296 -13.52 9.47 11.68
C HIS A 296 -14.94 9.80 11.20
N ILE A 297 -15.94 9.84 12.09
CA ILE A 297 -17.29 10.31 11.76
C ILE A 297 -17.24 11.84 11.55
N GLY A 298 -17.86 12.33 10.47
CA GLY A 298 -18.02 13.78 10.23
C GLY A 298 -17.00 14.41 9.27
N ARG A 299 -16.10 13.63 8.68
CA ARG A 299 -15.15 14.15 7.66
C ARG A 299 -15.73 14.18 6.24
N ILE A 300 -17.05 14.17 6.09
CA ILE A 300 -17.71 14.16 4.77
C ILE A 300 -17.72 15.58 4.22
N ASP A 301 -17.00 15.79 3.13
CA ASP A 301 -17.00 17.01 2.35
C ASP A 301 -16.75 16.69 0.86
N PRO A 302 -17.79 16.34 0.10
CA PRO A 302 -17.65 15.93 -1.29
C PRO A 302 -17.23 17.07 -2.21
N LEU A 303 -17.42 18.32 -1.81
CA LEU A 303 -17.11 19.49 -2.62
C LEU A 303 -15.71 20.06 -2.33
N ALA A 304 -15.05 19.64 -1.26
CA ALA A 304 -13.68 20.05 -0.98
C ALA A 304 -12.74 19.59 -2.10
N ASP A 305 -11.89 20.47 -2.56
CA ASP A 305 -10.77 20.21 -3.49
C ASP A 305 -11.16 19.38 -4.73
N LEU A 306 -12.20 19.79 -5.43
CA LEU A 306 -12.69 19.12 -6.65
C LEU A 306 -11.59 18.89 -7.71
N PRO A 307 -10.63 19.81 -7.96
CA PRO A 307 -9.55 19.59 -8.91
C PRO A 307 -8.71 18.37 -8.58
N SER A 308 -8.28 18.22 -7.32
CA SER A 308 -7.49 17.05 -6.89
C SER A 308 -8.29 15.76 -6.93
N LYS A 309 -9.57 15.80 -6.56
CA LYS A 309 -10.48 14.64 -6.68
C LYS A 309 -10.68 14.22 -8.13
N PHE A 310 -10.83 15.17 -9.05
CA PHE A 310 -10.89 14.89 -10.49
C PHE A 310 -9.60 14.27 -11.00
N HIS A 311 -8.45 14.83 -10.62
CA HIS A 311 -7.13 14.29 -10.96
C HIS A 311 -6.95 12.86 -10.43
N TYR A 312 -7.35 12.62 -9.19
CA TYR A 312 -7.35 11.29 -8.57
C TYR A 312 -8.17 10.29 -9.38
N LEU A 313 -9.43 10.62 -9.71
CA LEU A 313 -10.29 9.76 -10.51
C LEU A 313 -9.70 9.48 -11.89
N LEU A 314 -9.09 10.48 -12.52
CA LEU A 314 -8.47 10.34 -13.82
C LEU A 314 -7.32 9.31 -13.78
N ILE A 315 -6.40 9.45 -12.82
CA ILE A 315 -5.25 8.54 -12.70
C ILE A 315 -5.69 7.13 -12.27
N LEU A 316 -6.67 7.04 -11.37
CA LEU A 316 -7.19 5.76 -10.90
C LEU A 316 -7.92 4.99 -12.00
N LEU A 317 -8.80 5.66 -12.75
CA LEU A 317 -9.73 5.00 -13.67
C LEU A 317 -9.22 4.90 -15.10
N LEU A 318 -8.36 5.82 -15.55
CA LEU A 318 -7.91 5.85 -16.93
C LEU A 318 -7.23 4.56 -17.40
N PRO A 319 -6.28 3.96 -16.64
CA PRO A 319 -5.66 2.69 -17.01
C PRO A 319 -6.69 1.55 -17.12
N MET A 320 -7.70 1.54 -16.27
CA MET A 320 -8.77 0.54 -16.28
C MET A 320 -9.76 0.78 -17.41
N GLY A 321 -10.07 2.05 -17.73
CA GLY A 321 -10.94 2.44 -18.84
C GLY A 321 -10.41 2.01 -20.19
N VAL A 322 -9.09 2.03 -20.38
CA VAL A 322 -8.45 1.48 -21.61
C VAL A 322 -8.65 -0.03 -21.70
N LEU A 323 -8.65 -0.74 -20.56
CA LEU A 323 -8.94 -2.18 -20.52
C LEU A 323 -10.39 -2.45 -20.89
N HIS A 324 -11.32 -1.65 -20.36
CA HIS A 324 -12.74 -1.95 -20.52
C HIS A 324 -13.67 -0.75 -20.27
N PHE A 325 -14.50 -0.41 -21.29
CA PHE A 325 -15.48 0.70 -21.21
C PHE A 325 -16.85 0.30 -20.59
N GLN A 326 -16.96 -0.78 -19.84
CA GLN A 326 -18.23 -1.13 -19.22
C GLN A 326 -18.33 -0.56 -17.81
N ALA A 327 -19.33 0.28 -17.54
CA ALA A 327 -19.59 0.83 -16.22
C ALA A 327 -19.72 -0.25 -15.13
N ARG A 328 -20.19 -1.45 -15.50
CA ARG A 328 -20.28 -2.60 -14.57
C ARG A 328 -18.93 -3.05 -14.03
N ALA A 329 -17.83 -2.79 -14.74
CA ALA A 329 -16.48 -3.10 -14.28
C ALA A 329 -16.07 -2.24 -13.07
N LEU A 330 -16.68 -1.08 -12.89
CA LEU A 330 -16.37 -0.18 -11.77
C LEU A 330 -17.12 -0.55 -10.49
N LEU A 331 -18.23 -1.29 -10.60
CA LEU A 331 -19.11 -1.58 -9.46
C LEU A 331 -18.43 -2.22 -8.26
N PRO A 332 -17.47 -3.17 -8.42
CA PRO A 332 -16.78 -3.76 -7.27
C PRO A 332 -16.01 -2.73 -6.43
N ALA A 333 -15.43 -1.71 -7.06
CA ALA A 333 -14.63 -0.69 -6.40
C ALA A 333 -15.45 0.55 -5.99
N LEU A 334 -16.66 0.73 -6.57
CA LEU A 334 -17.43 1.97 -6.48
C LEU A 334 -17.65 2.49 -5.04
N PRO A 335 -18.06 1.67 -4.05
CA PRO A 335 -18.29 2.20 -2.70
C PRO A 335 -17.02 2.76 -2.04
N LEU A 336 -15.86 2.14 -2.27
CA LEU A 336 -14.58 2.63 -1.74
C LEU A 336 -14.11 3.89 -2.48
N VAL A 337 -14.29 3.96 -3.79
CA VAL A 337 -14.01 5.18 -4.57
C VAL A 337 -14.89 6.33 -4.08
N LEU A 338 -16.18 6.08 -3.87
CA LEU A 338 -17.10 7.08 -3.33
C LEU A 338 -16.69 7.53 -1.93
N LEU A 339 -16.23 6.62 -1.07
CA LEU A 339 -15.68 6.98 0.23
C LEU A 339 -14.52 7.96 0.08
N ASN A 340 -13.53 7.65 -0.77
CA ASN A 340 -12.35 8.49 -0.96
C ASN A 340 -12.68 9.88 -1.50
N VAL A 341 -13.63 10.00 -2.44
CA VAL A 341 -14.00 11.32 -3.00
C VAL A 341 -15.03 12.07 -2.18
N SER A 342 -15.71 11.42 -1.24
CA SER A 342 -16.70 12.05 -0.36
C SER A 342 -16.10 12.77 0.83
N THR A 343 -14.81 12.58 1.09
CA THR A 343 -14.13 13.17 2.25
C THR A 343 -13.47 14.51 1.92
N GLY A 344 -13.34 15.38 2.94
CA GLY A 344 -12.45 16.54 2.92
C GLY A 344 -11.00 16.21 3.28
N PHE A 345 -10.68 14.97 3.62
CA PHE A 345 -9.34 14.55 4.02
C PHE A 345 -8.47 14.23 2.80
N ALA A 346 -7.60 15.18 2.44
CA ALA A 346 -6.79 15.14 1.21
C ALA A 346 -5.95 13.86 1.04
N ALA A 347 -5.52 13.24 2.12
CA ALA A 347 -4.75 11.99 2.06
C ALA A 347 -5.50 10.85 1.36
N GLN A 348 -6.84 10.82 1.40
CA GLN A 348 -7.65 9.74 0.80
C GLN A 348 -7.69 9.82 -0.74
N TYR A 349 -7.55 10.99 -1.33
CA TYR A 349 -7.52 11.20 -2.78
C TYR A 349 -6.20 11.79 -3.30
N GLY A 350 -5.21 11.98 -2.42
CA GLY A 350 -3.90 12.52 -2.78
C GLY A 350 -2.94 11.52 -3.43
N MET A 351 -3.30 10.25 -3.52
CA MET A 351 -2.49 9.16 -4.10
C MET A 351 -1.07 9.00 -3.50
N GLU A 352 -0.83 9.58 -2.33
CA GLU A 352 0.46 9.46 -1.64
C GLU A 352 0.44 8.39 -0.54
N HIS A 353 -0.75 7.87 -0.22
CA HIS A 353 -1.03 6.99 0.90
C HIS A 353 -1.57 5.63 0.42
N HIS A 354 -2.04 4.81 1.36
CA HIS A 354 -2.48 3.42 1.15
C HIS A 354 -3.96 3.25 0.76
N TYR A 355 -4.74 4.31 0.63
CA TYR A 355 -6.21 4.23 0.52
C TYR A 355 -6.72 3.51 -0.75
N ASP A 356 -5.86 3.29 -1.73
CA ASP A 356 -6.16 2.61 -2.99
C ASP A 356 -5.78 1.12 -3.00
N ASP A 357 -5.20 0.62 -1.91
CA ASP A 357 -4.65 -0.73 -1.80
C ASP A 357 -5.67 -1.86 -2.06
N VAL A 358 -6.96 -1.59 -1.83
CA VAL A 358 -8.08 -2.48 -2.11
C VAL A 358 -8.90 -2.05 -3.35
N ILE A 359 -8.92 -0.75 -3.65
CA ILE A 359 -9.67 -0.21 -4.80
C ILE A 359 -9.12 -0.75 -6.11
N VAL A 360 -7.81 -0.68 -6.30
CA VAL A 360 -7.17 -1.12 -7.55
C VAL A 360 -7.37 -2.61 -7.81
N PRO A 361 -7.17 -3.53 -6.84
CA PRO A 361 -7.54 -4.94 -7.04
C PRO A 361 -8.99 -5.16 -7.45
N LEU A 362 -9.94 -4.42 -6.88
CA LEU A 362 -11.36 -4.53 -7.25
C LEU A 362 -11.64 -4.00 -8.67
N LEU A 363 -10.90 -2.99 -9.13
CA LEU A 363 -10.93 -2.54 -10.53
C LEU A 363 -10.40 -3.63 -11.47
N PHE A 364 -9.31 -4.32 -11.10
CA PHE A 364 -8.83 -5.49 -11.84
C PHE A 364 -9.88 -6.60 -11.89
N ALA A 365 -10.51 -6.92 -10.76
CA ALA A 365 -11.59 -7.89 -10.68
C ALA A 365 -12.75 -7.53 -11.62
N GLY A 366 -13.18 -6.27 -11.59
CA GLY A 366 -14.22 -5.76 -12.46
C GLY A 366 -13.85 -5.85 -13.95
N ALA A 367 -12.60 -5.51 -14.30
CA ALA A 367 -12.09 -5.61 -15.67
C ALA A 367 -12.06 -7.07 -16.14
N ILE A 368 -11.57 -8.02 -15.33
CA ILE A 368 -11.58 -9.46 -15.61
C ILE A 368 -13.03 -9.92 -15.85
N GLY A 369 -13.97 -9.52 -14.97
CA GLY A 369 -15.38 -9.89 -15.10
C GLY A 369 -16.05 -9.35 -16.36
N ALA A 370 -15.69 -8.15 -16.76
CA ALA A 370 -16.19 -7.53 -17.98
C ALA A 370 -15.64 -8.22 -19.23
N ILE A 371 -14.35 -8.54 -19.22
CA ILE A 371 -13.69 -9.30 -20.29
C ILE A 371 -14.33 -10.68 -20.42
N ALA A 372 -14.55 -11.40 -19.32
CA ALA A 372 -15.19 -12.72 -19.34
C ALA A 372 -16.64 -12.70 -19.84
N SER A 373 -17.37 -11.60 -19.61
CA SER A 373 -18.79 -11.46 -20.02
C SER A 373 -18.96 -11.13 -21.50
N GLY A 374 -17.93 -10.74 -22.20
CA GLY A 374 -18.02 -10.24 -23.57
C GLY A 374 -18.26 -11.28 -24.66
N GLY A 375 -18.28 -12.58 -24.34
CA GLY A 375 -18.67 -13.70 -25.23
C GLY A 375 -17.84 -13.86 -26.51
N LYS A 376 -16.97 -12.91 -26.85
CA LYS A 376 -15.99 -13.00 -27.93
C LYS A 376 -14.62 -13.25 -27.32
N PRO A 377 -13.86 -14.22 -27.82
CA PRO A 377 -12.46 -14.28 -27.48
C PRO A 377 -11.90 -12.88 -27.71
N ILE A 378 -11.14 -12.35 -26.73
CA ILE A 378 -10.59 -11.01 -26.86
C ILE A 378 -9.56 -11.05 -27.99
N CYS A 379 -10.04 -11.06 -29.21
CA CYS A 379 -9.27 -10.66 -30.39
C CYS A 379 -8.88 -9.17 -30.33
N ALA A 380 -9.27 -8.47 -29.27
CA ALA A 380 -8.74 -7.21 -28.82
C ALA A 380 -7.40 -7.40 -28.09
N GLY A 381 -6.57 -8.32 -28.53
CA GLY A 381 -5.27 -8.67 -27.94
C GLY A 381 -4.28 -7.51 -27.78
N TRP A 382 -4.57 -6.34 -28.33
CA TRP A 382 -3.80 -5.12 -28.20
C TRP A 382 -4.23 -4.24 -27.02
N ARG A 383 -5.47 -4.35 -26.49
CA ARG A 383 -5.98 -3.44 -25.45
C ARG A 383 -5.26 -3.60 -24.13
N VAL A 384 -4.99 -4.84 -23.70
CA VAL A 384 -4.28 -5.10 -22.45
C VAL A 384 -2.82 -4.66 -22.52
N PRO A 385 -2.04 -5.03 -23.57
CA PRO A 385 -0.70 -4.48 -23.76
C PRO A 385 -0.68 -2.95 -23.84
N VAL A 386 -1.63 -2.33 -24.55
CA VAL A 386 -1.70 -0.87 -24.66
C VAL A 386 -2.07 -0.24 -23.33
N ALA A 387 -3.00 -0.82 -22.55
CA ALA A 387 -3.30 -0.35 -21.22
C ALA A 387 -2.08 -0.43 -20.30
N ALA A 388 -1.33 -1.54 -20.36
CA ALA A 388 -0.11 -1.71 -19.58
C ALA A 388 0.98 -0.71 -20.02
N ILE A 389 1.18 -0.52 -21.32
CA ILE A 389 2.12 0.46 -21.86
C ILE A 389 1.66 1.88 -21.52
N PHE A 390 0.37 2.19 -21.66
CA PHE A 390 -0.17 3.50 -21.31
C PHE A 390 -0.05 3.78 -19.82
N ALA A 391 -0.38 2.80 -18.95
CA ALA A 391 -0.13 2.91 -17.53
C ALA A 391 1.36 3.05 -17.23
N ALA A 392 2.21 2.27 -17.90
CA ALA A 392 3.65 2.40 -17.83
C ALA A 392 4.10 3.82 -18.15
N VAL A 393 3.57 4.40 -19.21
CA VAL A 393 3.90 5.74 -19.68
C VAL A 393 3.36 6.81 -18.74
N CYS A 394 2.10 6.71 -18.30
CA CYS A 394 1.51 7.65 -17.35
C CYS A 394 2.17 7.59 -15.96
N VAL A 395 2.78 6.45 -15.63
CA VAL A 395 3.23 6.10 -14.28
C VAL A 395 4.74 6.14 -14.11
N LEU A 396 5.50 5.78 -15.11
CA LEU A 396 6.96 5.80 -15.05
C LEU A 396 7.55 7.17 -15.36
N VAL A 397 6.79 8.00 -16.02
CA VAL A 397 7.04 9.42 -16.05
C VAL A 397 6.57 9.93 -14.68
N PRO A 398 6.89 10.92 -14.07
CA PRO A 398 7.11 11.35 -12.71
C PRO A 398 5.94 11.35 -11.73
N LEU A 399 4.79 10.85 -12.05
CA LEU A 399 3.61 10.93 -11.19
C LEU A 399 3.63 9.94 -10.02
N GLY A 400 4.40 8.84 -10.13
CA GLY A 400 4.44 7.79 -9.12
C GLY A 400 5.82 7.52 -8.54
N PRO A 401 5.88 6.96 -7.32
CA PRO A 401 7.12 6.51 -6.73
C PRO A 401 7.67 5.29 -7.49
N SER A 402 8.93 5.39 -7.89
CA SER A 402 9.67 4.33 -8.50
C SER A 402 10.57 3.67 -7.46
N PRO A 403 10.63 2.33 -7.36
CA PRO A 403 11.44 1.69 -6.34
C PRO A 403 12.91 2.09 -6.40
N LEU A 404 13.50 2.21 -7.60
CA LEU A 404 14.92 2.60 -7.73
C LEU A 404 15.14 4.08 -7.37
N ARG A 405 14.22 4.97 -7.73
CA ARG A 405 14.29 6.38 -7.33
C ARG A 405 14.15 6.52 -5.82
N VAL A 406 13.20 5.80 -5.23
CA VAL A 406 12.99 5.76 -3.79
C VAL A 406 14.25 5.23 -3.10
N ALA A 407 14.78 4.09 -3.52
CA ALA A 407 16.01 3.54 -2.97
C ALA A 407 17.18 4.54 -3.04
N ARG A 408 17.42 5.12 -4.23
CA ARG A 408 18.51 6.08 -4.42
C ARG A 408 18.40 7.32 -3.53
N LYS A 409 17.17 7.85 -3.36
CA LYS A 409 16.93 9.04 -2.54
C LYS A 409 17.14 8.77 -1.05
N HIS A 410 16.96 7.52 -0.62
CA HIS A 410 16.93 7.12 0.78
C HIS A 410 18.04 6.13 1.15
N ILE A 411 19.17 6.13 0.41
CA ILE A 411 20.36 5.39 0.84
C ILE A 411 20.81 5.95 2.18
N PRO A 412 20.91 5.14 3.25
CA PRO A 412 21.30 5.63 4.56
C PRO A 412 22.72 6.22 4.55
N ASP A 413 22.84 7.45 5.03
CA ASP A 413 24.12 8.10 5.24
C ASP A 413 24.80 7.67 6.56
N GLU A 414 25.98 8.22 6.87
CA GLU A 414 26.71 7.85 8.09
C GLU A 414 25.99 8.35 9.34
N THR A 415 25.37 9.53 9.31
CA THR A 415 24.59 10.07 10.43
C THR A 415 23.46 9.14 10.83
N GLN A 416 22.71 8.63 9.84
CA GLN A 416 21.61 7.69 10.08
C GLN A 416 22.10 6.35 10.64
N ARG A 417 23.25 5.88 10.21
CA ARG A 417 23.88 4.66 10.77
C ARG A 417 24.33 4.88 12.21
N GLU A 418 24.86 6.06 12.54
CA GLU A 418 25.25 6.43 13.91
C GLU A 418 24.04 6.55 14.82
N ILE A 419 22.96 7.19 14.38
CA ILE A 419 21.69 7.22 15.09
C ILE A 419 21.24 5.79 15.43
N ARG A 420 21.30 4.88 14.47
CA ARG A 420 20.92 3.48 14.70
C ARG A 420 21.80 2.82 15.76
N ARG A 421 23.11 2.96 15.66
CA ARG A 421 24.05 2.44 16.69
C ARG A 421 23.78 3.05 18.06
N GLY A 422 23.44 4.34 18.11
CA GLY A 422 23.06 5.04 19.34
C GLY A 422 21.80 4.46 19.98
N LEU A 423 20.76 4.24 19.18
CA LEU A 423 19.52 3.61 19.64
C LEU A 423 19.75 2.17 20.15
N ASP A 424 20.54 1.38 19.44
CA ASP A 424 20.85 0.00 19.85
C ASP A 424 21.61 -0.02 21.18
N ARG A 425 22.56 0.91 21.41
CA ARG A 425 23.25 1.07 22.69
C ARG A 425 22.32 1.52 23.81
N LEU A 426 21.45 2.49 23.54
CA LEU A 426 20.48 2.96 24.52
C LEU A 426 19.50 1.85 24.94
N GLN A 427 19.03 1.05 23.98
CA GLN A 427 18.17 -0.09 24.28
C GLN A 427 18.88 -1.18 25.12
N ALA A 428 20.18 -1.29 25.01
CA ALA A 428 21.01 -2.20 25.80
C ALA A 428 21.36 -1.64 27.20
N ASP A 429 21.21 -0.33 27.43
CA ASP A 429 21.53 0.30 28.72
C ASP A 429 20.55 -0.13 29.82
N ALA A 430 21.09 -0.73 30.88
CA ALA A 430 20.28 -1.21 31.99
C ALA A 430 19.52 -0.07 32.69
N ARG A 431 20.05 1.17 32.72
CA ARG A 431 19.42 2.34 33.35
C ARG A 431 18.16 2.79 32.60
N ALA A 432 18.13 2.60 31.29
CA ALA A 432 17.02 2.96 30.43
C ALA A 432 15.95 1.86 30.36
N ARG A 433 16.24 0.66 30.90
CA ARG A 433 15.39 -0.52 30.77
C ARG A 433 14.00 -0.32 31.36
N ASP A 434 13.92 0.23 32.55
CA ASP A 434 12.67 0.36 33.33
C ASP A 434 12.04 1.75 33.21
N GLY A 435 12.57 2.61 32.33
CA GLY A 435 12.09 3.97 32.13
C GLY A 435 11.01 4.08 31.07
N THR A 436 10.18 5.13 31.14
CA THR A 436 9.25 5.50 30.08
C THR A 436 9.99 6.30 29.00
N TRP A 437 9.85 5.89 27.75
CA TRP A 437 10.53 6.54 26.64
C TRP A 437 9.59 7.42 25.82
N PHE A 438 10.00 8.67 25.64
CA PHE A 438 9.37 9.63 24.74
C PHE A 438 10.23 9.77 23.51
N LEU A 439 9.72 9.32 22.37
CA LEU A 439 10.47 9.20 21.13
C LEU A 439 10.03 10.25 20.12
N GLU A 440 11.00 10.84 19.45
CA GLU A 440 10.71 11.54 18.20
C GLU A 440 10.05 10.56 17.21
N THR A 441 9.10 11.08 16.41
CA THR A 441 8.19 10.24 15.62
C THR A 441 8.88 9.28 14.67
N HIS A 442 10.03 9.67 14.07
CA HIS A 442 10.76 8.81 13.14
C HIS A 442 11.62 7.75 13.84
N LEU A 443 11.88 7.90 15.13
CA LEU A 443 12.59 6.91 15.92
C LEU A 443 11.67 5.80 16.46
N ASP A 444 10.38 6.08 16.61
CA ASP A 444 9.43 5.16 17.22
C ASP A 444 9.43 3.74 16.62
N PRO A 445 9.40 3.54 15.28
CA PRO A 445 9.39 2.20 14.70
C PRO A 445 10.63 1.36 15.03
N PHE A 446 11.74 1.99 15.43
CA PHE A 446 13.01 1.31 15.71
C PHE A 446 13.18 0.89 17.16
N VAL A 447 12.29 1.35 18.04
CA VAL A 447 12.32 1.05 19.47
C VAL A 447 11.12 0.18 19.81
N GLN A 448 11.38 -1.09 20.14
CA GLN A 448 10.32 -2.04 20.46
C GLN A 448 10.28 -2.28 21.98
N ARG A 449 9.36 -1.57 22.66
CA ARG A 449 9.11 -1.69 24.10
C ARG A 449 7.67 -1.33 24.45
N THR A 450 7.22 -1.78 25.61
CA THR A 450 5.85 -1.55 26.10
C THR A 450 5.67 -0.12 26.60
N ASP A 451 6.71 0.44 27.23
CA ASP A 451 6.68 1.72 27.94
C ASP A 451 7.33 2.80 27.08
N LYS A 452 6.73 3.06 25.93
CA LYS A 452 7.10 4.13 25.02
C LYS A 452 5.88 4.90 24.54
N THR A 453 6.10 6.15 24.16
CA THR A 453 5.13 7.00 23.49
C THR A 453 5.86 8.03 22.61
N THR A 454 5.10 8.81 21.87
CA THR A 454 5.66 9.88 21.02
C THR A 454 5.91 11.15 21.83
N LEU A 455 6.90 11.92 21.43
CA LEU A 455 7.38 13.10 22.15
C LEU A 455 6.33 14.24 22.23
N ASP A 456 5.40 14.29 21.28
CA ASP A 456 4.28 15.25 21.26
C ASP A 456 3.31 15.07 22.43
N ARG A 457 3.32 13.90 23.09
CA ARG A 457 2.52 13.60 24.28
C ARG A 457 3.23 13.91 25.59
N LEU A 458 4.46 14.42 25.53
CA LEU A 458 5.25 14.72 26.71
C LEU A 458 4.77 16.03 27.35
N ASP A 459 4.38 15.97 28.64
CA ASP A 459 4.39 17.14 29.50
C ASP A 459 5.82 17.36 30.03
N ALA A 460 6.57 18.22 29.36
CA ALA A 460 7.98 18.45 29.68
C ALA A 460 8.19 19.18 31.02
N SER A 461 7.16 19.80 31.58
CA SER A 461 7.22 20.47 32.88
C SER A 461 7.09 19.47 34.05
N ARG A 462 6.46 18.32 33.83
CA ARG A 462 6.21 17.27 34.81
C ARG A 462 6.46 15.89 34.23
N PRO A 463 7.73 15.55 33.90
CA PRO A 463 8.03 14.22 33.37
C PRO A 463 7.76 13.15 34.42
N PRO A 464 7.39 11.94 34.00
CA PRO A 464 7.39 10.79 34.92
C PRO A 464 8.79 10.54 35.51
N GLU A 465 8.84 9.89 36.64
CA GLU A 465 10.12 9.40 37.18
C GLU A 465 10.79 8.46 36.18
N ASN A 466 12.11 8.57 36.05
CA ASN A 466 12.91 7.78 35.10
C ASN A 466 12.40 7.85 33.63
N ALA A 467 11.97 9.04 33.19
CA ALA A 467 11.59 9.26 31.82
C ALA A 467 12.82 9.56 30.95
N TRP A 468 12.77 9.11 29.71
CA TRP A 468 13.81 9.29 28.69
C TRP A 468 13.23 9.96 27.46
N ALA A 469 13.72 11.12 27.08
CA ALA A 469 13.37 11.78 25.83
C ALA A 469 14.50 11.57 24.80
N VAL A 470 14.16 11.01 23.66
CA VAL A 470 15.12 10.63 22.61
C VAL A 470 14.74 11.33 21.29
N LEU A 471 15.65 12.14 20.80
CA LEU A 471 15.46 13.02 19.64
C LEU A 471 16.60 12.84 18.62
N ALA A 472 16.25 12.98 17.35
CA ALA A 472 17.19 12.94 16.23
C ALA A 472 16.99 14.14 15.29
N PRO A 473 17.62 15.29 15.54
CA PRO A 473 17.41 16.53 14.80
C PRO A 473 17.76 16.46 13.31
N ASN A 474 18.57 15.50 12.91
CA ASN A 474 19.04 15.33 11.52
C ASN A 474 18.22 14.29 10.74
N VAL A 475 17.10 13.84 11.29
CA VAL A 475 16.15 12.97 10.61
C VAL A 475 14.93 13.81 10.21
N PRO A 476 14.32 13.60 9.03
CA PRO A 476 13.12 14.32 8.66
C PRO A 476 12.04 14.20 9.74
N ALA A 477 11.68 15.31 10.37
CA ALA A 477 10.61 15.34 11.36
C ALA A 477 9.25 15.47 10.68
N TRP A 478 8.23 14.87 11.26
CA TRP A 478 6.85 15.04 10.82
C TRP A 478 5.95 15.35 12.02
N PRO A 479 5.22 16.45 12.00
CA PRO A 479 5.42 17.67 11.20
C PRO A 479 6.63 18.48 11.73
N ASP A 480 7.35 19.16 10.84
CA ASP A 480 8.60 19.90 11.16
C ASP A 480 8.49 20.83 12.37
N ALA A 481 7.36 21.52 12.50
CA ALA A 481 7.10 22.45 13.60
C ALA A 481 7.00 21.77 14.97
N SER A 482 6.71 20.46 15.07
CA SER A 482 6.56 19.75 16.34
C SER A 482 7.90 19.34 16.94
N PHE A 483 8.93 19.10 16.11
CA PHE A 483 10.25 18.70 16.58
C PHE A 483 10.96 19.84 17.32
N GLU A 484 11.08 21.03 16.72
CA GLU A 484 11.72 22.18 17.37
C GLU A 484 11.00 22.59 18.65
N ALA A 485 9.67 22.57 18.64
CA ALA A 485 8.88 22.84 19.83
C ALA A 485 9.07 21.79 20.93
N ALA A 486 9.17 20.53 20.57
CA ALA A 486 9.42 19.44 21.51
C ALA A 486 10.84 19.49 22.07
N LEU A 487 11.82 19.75 21.22
CA LEU A 487 13.21 19.95 21.61
C LEU A 487 13.37 21.14 22.56
N ALA A 488 12.76 22.30 22.22
CA ALA A 488 12.82 23.50 23.06
C ALA A 488 12.20 23.24 24.44
N ARG A 489 11.09 22.50 24.51
CA ARG A 489 10.45 22.12 25.77
C ARG A 489 11.35 21.26 26.65
N VAL A 490 12.00 20.25 26.09
CA VAL A 490 12.87 19.34 26.84
C VAL A 490 14.21 20.01 27.19
N ALA A 491 14.86 20.64 26.22
CA ALA A 491 16.19 21.24 26.40
C ALA A 491 16.19 22.44 27.33
N ASN A 492 15.10 23.19 27.42
CA ASN A 492 14.99 24.39 28.28
C ASN A 492 14.29 24.12 29.63
N SER A 493 13.85 22.89 29.86
CA SER A 493 13.18 22.54 31.11
C SER A 493 14.19 22.07 32.18
N PRO A 494 14.18 22.63 33.42
CA PRO A 494 15.04 22.18 34.51
C PRO A 494 14.74 20.75 34.95
N ALA A 495 13.55 20.22 34.57
CA ALA A 495 13.16 18.84 34.90
C ALA A 495 13.95 17.78 34.08
N TRP A 496 14.77 18.19 33.12
CA TRP A 496 15.50 17.29 32.27
C TRP A 496 17.02 17.56 32.29
N GLY A 497 17.78 16.50 32.44
CA GLY A 497 19.24 16.50 32.27
C GLY A 497 19.64 15.84 30.96
N ARG A 498 20.61 16.41 30.25
CA ARG A 498 21.19 15.76 29.08
C ARG A 498 22.11 14.62 29.51
N GLU A 499 21.82 13.40 29.11
CA GLU A 499 22.57 12.20 29.53
C GLU A 499 23.68 11.82 28.55
N TYR A 500 23.34 11.67 27.28
CA TYR A 500 24.26 11.24 26.25
C TYR A 500 24.20 12.12 25.02
N GLY A 501 25.33 12.21 24.31
CA GLY A 501 25.39 12.71 22.95
C GLY A 501 26.02 11.65 22.05
N PHE A 502 25.22 11.10 21.12
CA PHE A 502 25.76 10.42 19.95
C PHE A 502 25.66 11.37 18.77
N PRO A 503 26.52 11.27 17.76
CA PRO A 503 26.33 12.02 16.53
C PRO A 503 24.91 11.83 16.00
N GLY A 504 24.16 12.92 15.84
CA GLY A 504 22.77 12.91 15.35
C GLY A 504 21.68 12.42 16.33
N LEU A 505 22.02 12.06 17.59
CA LEU A 505 21.06 11.60 18.59
C LEU A 505 21.22 12.38 19.89
N TRP A 506 20.15 12.95 20.39
CA TRP A 506 20.09 13.66 21.67
C TRP A 506 19.22 12.89 22.64
N ILE A 507 19.75 12.66 23.84
CA ILE A 507 19.11 11.89 24.89
C ILE A 507 19.05 12.72 26.16
N PHE A 508 17.85 12.86 26.71
CA PHE A 508 17.59 13.53 27.96
C PHE A 508 16.92 12.54 28.93
N ARG A 509 17.24 12.69 30.21
CA ARG A 509 16.60 11.94 31.29
C ARG A 509 15.93 12.89 32.24
N SER A 510 14.76 12.52 32.77
CA SER A 510 14.12 13.30 33.82
C SER A 510 15.00 13.34 35.07
N ASN A 511 15.16 14.53 35.64
CA ASN A 511 15.80 14.68 36.95
C ASN A 511 14.92 14.00 38.00
N PRO A 512 15.53 13.37 39.04
CA PRO A 512 14.76 12.94 40.19
C PRO A 512 13.92 14.12 40.71
N ALA A 513 12.66 13.90 40.96
CA ALA A 513 11.87 14.93 41.67
C ALA A 513 12.57 15.21 42.99
N ASP A 514 13.05 16.45 43.16
CA ASP A 514 13.48 16.90 44.48
C ASP A 514 12.23 16.78 45.37
N ASN A 515 12.26 15.76 46.24
CA ASN A 515 11.22 15.58 47.25
C ASN A 515 11.35 16.73 48.27
N GLU A 516 10.81 17.90 47.92
CA GLU A 516 10.47 18.93 48.90
C GLU A 516 9.02 18.78 49.38
#